data_a4349dc71456e660427960634417929c
#
_entry.id   a4349dc71456e660427960634417929c
#
_cell.length_a   1.000
_cell.length_b   1.000
_cell.length_c   1.000
_cell.angle_alpha   90.00
_cell.angle_beta   90.00
_cell.angle_gamma   90.00
#
_symmetry.space_group_name_H-M   'P 1'
#
loop_
_entity.id
_entity.type
_entity.pdbx_description
1 polymer ?
#
loop_
_entity_poly.entity_id
_entity_poly.type
_entity_poly.pdbx_seq_one_letter_code
_entity_poly.pdbx_strand_id
1 'polypeptide(L)'
;MITFQPVTDEAALRLVDYLAGLPYRSCDYTIGAIYQWRAYFASAVAFVGPVAVLRADYPFPEDGHSYMFPIGGGGSAAIEAALDAVEEYTAALGIPLRYCAVPEAGAAVLRARYGARAVCTAHRDWADYLYMLDDLKTFPGKRFHGQRNHLNRFYKDNPGSRYVPITWDTPVSYTHLRAHETRHDL
;
A
#
# COMPACT_ATOMS: atom_id res chain seq x y z
N MET A 1 18.90 14.76 11.35
CA MET A 1 17.43 14.67 11.52
C MET A 1 16.83 14.28 10.17
N ILE A 2 15.93 13.30 10.13
CA ILE A 2 15.22 12.84 8.92
C ILE A 2 14.29 13.95 8.40
N THR A 3 14.22 14.10 7.06
CA THR A 3 13.34 15.09 6.41
C THR A 3 12.35 14.39 5.51
N PHE A 4 11.06 14.58 5.78
CA PHE A 4 9.97 14.06 4.96
C PHE A 4 9.57 15.07 3.88
N GLN A 5 9.39 14.60 2.66
CA GLN A 5 8.89 15.36 1.53
C GLN A 5 7.61 14.71 0.98
N PRO A 6 6.67 15.47 0.40
CA PRO A 6 5.49 14.88 -0.25
C PRO A 6 5.87 13.82 -1.28
N VAL A 7 5.01 12.82 -1.47
CA VAL A 7 5.15 11.82 -2.54
C VAL A 7 4.78 12.47 -3.87
N THR A 8 5.73 13.20 -4.47
CA THR A 8 5.64 13.77 -5.82
C THR A 8 5.85 12.68 -6.87
N ASP A 9 5.67 13.01 -8.14
CA ASP A 9 5.94 12.10 -9.26
C ASP A 9 7.40 11.63 -9.25
N GLU A 10 8.34 12.55 -9.00
CA GLU A 10 9.77 12.23 -8.89
C GLU A 10 10.07 11.32 -7.68
N ALA A 11 9.50 11.63 -6.51
CA ALA A 11 9.64 10.78 -5.33
C ALA A 11 9.04 9.38 -5.54
N ALA A 12 7.90 9.30 -6.23
CA ALA A 12 7.27 8.04 -6.57
C ALA A 12 8.12 7.18 -7.52
N LEU A 13 8.71 7.78 -8.55
CA LEU A 13 9.64 7.08 -9.45
C LEU A 13 10.86 6.54 -8.68
N ARG A 14 11.42 7.33 -7.77
CA ARG A 14 12.52 6.89 -6.92
C ARG A 14 12.12 5.76 -5.96
N LEU A 15 10.89 5.77 -5.43
CA LEU A 15 10.39 4.72 -4.54
C LEU A 15 10.30 3.35 -5.20
N VAL A 16 10.16 3.26 -6.53
CA VAL A 16 10.12 1.99 -7.27
C VAL A 16 11.32 1.11 -6.93
N ASP A 17 12.52 1.68 -6.85
CA ASP A 17 13.74 0.93 -6.55
C ASP A 17 13.76 0.38 -5.12
N TYR A 18 13.16 1.09 -4.16
CA TYR A 18 13.06 0.67 -2.76
C TYR A 18 11.97 -0.38 -2.53
N LEU A 19 10.95 -0.40 -3.38
CA LEU A 19 9.87 -1.39 -3.35
C LEU A 19 10.23 -2.67 -4.11
N ALA A 20 11.21 -2.60 -5.02
CA ALA A 20 11.61 -3.74 -5.85
C ALA A 20 12.11 -4.91 -4.99
N GLY A 21 11.57 -6.10 -5.24
CA GLY A 21 12.01 -7.33 -4.58
C GLY A 21 11.55 -7.49 -3.11
N LEU A 22 10.69 -6.61 -2.60
CA LEU A 22 10.12 -6.80 -1.26
C LEU A 22 9.29 -8.08 -1.20
N PRO A 23 9.41 -8.87 -0.13
CA PRO A 23 8.67 -10.12 0.03
C PRO A 23 7.20 -9.89 0.48
N TYR A 24 6.78 -8.64 0.61
CA TYR A 24 5.47 -8.28 1.13
C TYR A 24 4.39 -8.44 0.06
N ARG A 25 3.21 -8.92 0.48
CA ARG A 25 2.04 -9.11 -0.40
C ARG A 25 0.91 -8.12 -0.12
N SER A 26 1.14 -7.15 0.77
CA SER A 26 0.19 -6.07 1.02
C SER A 26 0.20 -5.06 -0.13
N CYS A 27 -0.99 -4.57 -0.51
CA CYS A 27 -1.14 -3.49 -1.49
C CYS A 27 -0.49 -2.20 -1.02
N ASP A 28 -0.39 -1.96 0.30
CA ASP A 28 0.26 -0.78 0.88
C ASP A 28 1.73 -0.64 0.48
N TYR A 29 2.38 -1.75 0.13
CA TYR A 29 3.78 -1.80 -0.33
C TYR A 29 3.89 -1.84 -1.87
N THR A 30 2.94 -1.26 -2.57
CA THR A 30 2.99 -1.11 -4.03
C THR A 30 3.02 0.37 -4.42
N ILE A 31 3.80 0.70 -5.44
CA ILE A 31 3.87 2.10 -5.91
C ILE A 31 2.51 2.61 -6.39
N GLY A 32 1.68 1.73 -6.96
CA GLY A 32 0.33 2.06 -7.40
C GLY A 32 -0.54 2.56 -6.25
N ALA A 33 -0.61 1.83 -5.14
CA ALA A 33 -1.39 2.23 -3.96
C ALA A 33 -0.81 3.49 -3.31
N ILE A 34 0.51 3.53 -3.06
CA ILE A 34 1.18 4.69 -2.44
C ILE A 34 0.90 5.97 -3.23
N TYR A 35 1.05 5.91 -4.55
CA TYR A 35 0.86 7.08 -5.42
C TYR A 35 -0.61 7.48 -5.56
N GLN A 36 -1.51 6.51 -5.74
CA GLN A 36 -2.94 6.76 -5.91
C GLN A 36 -3.55 7.44 -4.67
N TRP A 37 -3.18 6.99 -3.48
CA TRP A 37 -3.74 7.46 -2.22
C TRP A 37 -2.95 8.59 -1.55
N ARG A 38 -1.85 9.06 -2.17
CA ARG A 38 -0.94 10.04 -1.57
C ARG A 38 -1.60 11.32 -1.05
N ALA A 39 -2.58 11.82 -1.80
CA ALA A 39 -3.28 13.04 -1.41
C ALA A 39 -4.24 12.80 -0.23
N TYR A 40 -4.93 11.65 -0.24
CA TYR A 40 -5.87 11.28 0.81
C TYR A 40 -5.18 11.06 2.16
N PHE A 41 -4.04 10.38 2.15
CA PHE A 41 -3.26 10.08 3.35
C PHE A 41 -2.22 11.15 3.70
N ALA A 42 -2.17 12.26 2.99
CA ALA A 42 -1.10 13.26 3.09
C ALA A 42 0.30 12.61 3.09
N SER A 43 0.49 11.63 2.20
CA SER A 43 1.68 10.77 2.21
C SER A 43 2.95 11.56 1.94
N ALA A 44 3.96 11.28 2.77
CA ALA A 44 5.30 11.82 2.61
C ALA A 44 6.34 10.70 2.70
N VAL A 45 7.50 10.92 2.15
CA VAL A 45 8.61 9.96 2.15
C VAL A 45 9.90 10.63 2.58
N ALA A 46 10.71 9.90 3.32
CA ALA A 46 12.11 10.25 3.61
C ALA A 46 13.02 9.12 3.12
N PHE A 47 14.16 9.51 2.56
CA PHE A 47 15.17 8.58 2.09
C PHE A 47 16.37 8.64 3.04
N VAL A 48 16.67 7.51 3.68
CA VAL A 48 17.75 7.36 4.67
C VAL A 48 18.75 6.35 4.10
N GLY A 49 19.70 6.85 3.32
CA GLY A 49 20.65 5.99 2.61
C GLY A 49 19.94 5.01 1.67
N PRO A 50 20.16 3.69 1.83
CA PRO A 50 19.53 2.66 1.00
C PRO A 50 18.10 2.31 1.43
N VAL A 51 17.50 3.04 2.36
CA VAL A 51 16.17 2.77 2.93
C VAL A 51 15.26 3.97 2.73
N ALA A 52 13.99 3.72 2.47
CA ALA A 52 12.93 4.72 2.47
C ALA A 52 11.94 4.48 3.61
N VAL A 53 11.44 5.56 4.19
CA VAL A 53 10.38 5.55 5.20
C VAL A 53 9.21 6.35 4.66
N LEU A 54 8.04 5.72 4.62
CA LEU A 54 6.79 6.39 4.29
C LEU A 54 6.10 6.85 5.56
N ARG A 55 5.53 8.04 5.50
CA ARG A 55 4.73 8.66 6.55
C ARG A 55 3.34 8.97 6.01
N ALA A 56 2.32 8.76 6.81
CA ALA A 56 0.95 9.12 6.51
C ALA A 56 0.27 9.71 7.74
N ASP A 57 -0.73 10.56 7.55
CA ASP A 57 -1.50 11.17 8.64
C ASP A 57 -2.72 10.31 9.01
N TYR A 58 -3.06 9.33 8.18
CA TYR A 58 -4.12 8.36 8.43
C TYR A 58 -3.58 7.14 9.20
N PRO A 59 -4.37 6.47 10.06
CA PRO A 59 -5.79 6.77 10.39
C PRO A 59 -5.98 7.68 11.60
N PHE A 60 -4.94 8.30 12.10
CA PHE A 60 -4.96 9.08 13.35
C PHE A 60 -4.42 10.50 13.15
N PRO A 61 -5.06 11.33 12.30
CA PRO A 61 -4.54 12.66 11.98
C PRO A 61 -4.45 13.60 13.20
N GLU A 62 -5.31 13.40 14.21
CA GLU A 62 -5.35 14.23 15.41
C GLU A 62 -4.17 13.98 16.36
N ASP A 63 -3.62 12.76 16.32
CA ASP A 63 -2.55 12.31 17.21
C ASP A 63 -1.15 12.39 16.56
N GLY A 64 -1.05 12.96 15.37
CA GLY A 64 0.20 13.05 14.63
C GLY A 64 0.30 12.03 13.49
N HIS A 65 1.53 11.66 13.14
CA HIS A 65 1.81 10.83 11.97
C HIS A 65 1.87 9.34 12.31
N SER A 66 1.63 8.52 11.30
CA SER A 66 1.98 7.10 11.29
C SER A 66 3.03 6.81 10.23
N TYR A 67 3.88 5.81 10.50
CA TYR A 67 5.00 5.43 9.63
C TYR A 67 4.82 4.00 9.16
N MET A 68 5.13 3.74 7.91
CA MET A 68 5.27 2.36 7.45
C MET A 68 6.61 1.80 7.92
N PHE A 69 6.70 0.47 8.04
CA PHE A 69 7.98 -0.17 8.32
C PHE A 69 8.99 0.18 7.20
N PRO A 70 10.24 0.55 7.53
CA PRO A 70 11.23 0.96 6.54
C PRO A 70 11.45 -0.07 5.45
N ILE A 71 11.60 0.38 4.21
CA ILE A 71 11.74 -0.44 3.00
C ILE A 71 13.04 -0.14 2.27
N GLY A 72 13.58 -1.11 1.58
CA GLY A 72 14.77 -0.94 0.75
C GLY A 72 15.88 -1.94 1.07
N GLY A 73 17.09 -1.59 0.70
CA GLY A 73 18.29 -2.42 0.84
C GLY A 73 19.13 -2.10 2.08
N GLY A 74 20.37 -2.61 2.09
CA GLY A 74 21.36 -2.30 3.14
C GLY A 74 21.28 -3.15 4.41
N GLY A 75 20.35 -4.12 4.46
CA GLY A 75 20.24 -5.08 5.57
C GLY A 75 19.73 -4.48 6.88
N SER A 76 19.88 -5.25 7.97
CA SER A 76 19.34 -4.88 9.29
C SER A 76 19.91 -3.57 9.83
N ALA A 77 21.20 -3.28 9.64
CA ALA A 77 21.81 -2.05 10.12
C ALA A 77 21.20 -0.80 9.50
N ALA A 78 20.87 -0.83 8.20
CA ALA A 78 20.21 0.29 7.53
C ALA A 78 18.75 0.47 8.00
N ILE A 79 18.05 -0.63 8.25
CA ILE A 79 16.69 -0.60 8.85
C ILE A 79 16.75 0.00 10.25
N GLU A 80 17.66 -0.44 11.11
CA GLU A 80 17.82 0.11 12.46
C GLU A 80 18.14 1.62 12.44
N ALA A 81 19.05 2.06 11.56
CA ALA A 81 19.35 3.48 11.40
C ALA A 81 18.12 4.30 10.95
N ALA A 82 17.25 3.73 10.11
CA ALA A 82 16.01 4.38 9.71
C ALA A 82 14.99 4.44 10.86
N LEU A 83 14.90 3.38 11.67
CA LEU A 83 14.07 3.37 12.88
C LEU A 83 14.54 4.39 13.91
N ASP A 84 15.86 4.50 14.14
CA ASP A 84 16.46 5.54 15.01
C ASP A 84 16.08 6.94 14.51
N ALA A 85 16.22 7.20 13.23
CA ALA A 85 15.90 8.50 12.64
C ALA A 85 14.41 8.87 12.78
N VAL A 86 13.49 7.90 12.68
CA VAL A 86 12.05 8.12 12.91
C VAL A 86 11.77 8.38 14.39
N GLU A 87 12.42 7.64 15.28
CA GLU A 87 12.28 7.81 16.73
C GLU A 87 12.76 9.21 17.18
N GLU A 88 13.93 9.65 16.71
CA GLU A 88 14.44 11.01 16.94
C GLU A 88 13.48 12.08 16.39
N TYR A 89 12.95 11.87 15.20
CA TYR A 89 12.03 12.80 14.56
C TYR A 89 10.72 12.95 15.35
N THR A 90 10.11 11.85 15.79
CA THR A 90 8.87 11.87 16.57
C THR A 90 9.08 12.49 17.95
N ALA A 91 10.22 12.18 18.61
CA ALA A 91 10.59 12.76 19.89
C ALA A 91 10.79 14.28 19.78
N ALA A 92 11.42 14.77 18.71
CA ALA A 92 11.61 16.20 18.49
C ALA A 92 10.29 16.96 18.26
N LEU A 93 9.28 16.28 17.71
CA LEU A 93 7.93 16.84 17.52
C LEU A 93 7.04 16.69 18.75
N GLY A 94 7.43 15.89 19.75
CA GLY A 94 6.61 15.59 20.93
C GLY A 94 5.37 14.76 20.60
N ILE A 95 5.38 13.97 19.51
CA ILE A 95 4.26 13.13 19.07
C ILE A 95 4.51 11.66 19.36
N PRO A 96 3.46 10.83 19.50
CA PRO A 96 3.63 9.39 19.69
C PRO A 96 4.30 8.72 18.49
N LEU A 97 5.23 7.80 18.75
CA LEU A 97 5.79 6.93 17.72
C LEU A 97 4.77 5.85 17.36
N ARG A 98 4.35 5.84 16.10
CA ARG A 98 3.30 4.93 15.63
C ARG A 98 3.67 4.36 14.25
N TYR A 99 3.65 3.05 14.13
CA TYR A 99 3.79 2.36 12.86
C TYR A 99 2.45 1.79 12.40
N CYS A 100 2.16 1.80 11.09
CA CYS A 100 0.95 1.25 10.49
C CYS A 100 1.29 0.37 9.28
N ALA A 101 0.36 -0.48 8.87
CA ALA A 101 0.51 -1.44 7.76
C ALA A 101 1.81 -2.27 7.88
N VAL A 102 2.21 -2.61 9.10
CA VAL A 102 3.49 -3.28 9.37
C VAL A 102 3.40 -4.75 8.97
N PRO A 103 4.29 -5.25 8.07
CA PRO A 103 4.34 -6.65 7.72
C PRO A 103 4.80 -7.50 8.92
N GLU A 104 4.45 -8.79 8.95
CA GLU A 104 4.78 -9.67 10.08
C GLU A 104 6.28 -9.68 10.43
N ALA A 105 7.15 -9.71 9.42
CA ALA A 105 8.60 -9.63 9.63
C ALA A 105 9.02 -8.30 10.28
N GLY A 106 8.41 -7.18 9.85
CA GLY A 106 8.65 -5.86 10.46
C GLY A 106 8.12 -5.78 11.88
N ALA A 107 6.94 -6.37 12.14
CA ALA A 107 6.37 -6.44 13.49
C ALA A 107 7.28 -7.22 14.46
N ALA A 108 7.93 -8.28 13.99
CA ALA A 108 8.90 -9.03 14.79
C ALA A 108 10.11 -8.15 15.17
N VAL A 109 10.64 -7.37 14.23
CA VAL A 109 11.73 -6.42 14.49
C VAL A 109 11.31 -5.35 15.52
N LEU A 110 10.13 -4.74 15.34
CA LEU A 110 9.64 -3.73 16.27
C LEU A 110 9.39 -4.28 17.68
N ARG A 111 8.85 -5.51 17.79
CA ARG A 111 8.68 -6.18 19.09
C ARG A 111 10.03 -6.46 19.76
N ALA A 112 11.02 -6.90 19.01
CA ALA A 112 12.38 -7.13 19.55
C ALA A 112 13.01 -5.82 20.04
N ARG A 113 12.84 -4.74 19.28
CA ARG A 113 13.40 -3.42 19.60
C ARG A 113 12.73 -2.78 20.83
N TYR A 114 11.40 -2.77 20.88
CA TYR A 114 10.67 -2.03 21.91
C TYR A 114 10.18 -2.88 23.09
N GLY A 115 10.24 -4.20 22.98
CA GLY A 115 9.83 -5.12 24.05
C GLY A 115 8.40 -4.89 24.53
N ALA A 116 8.21 -4.78 25.83
CA ALA A 116 6.90 -4.56 26.45
C ALA A 116 6.25 -3.20 26.12
N ARG A 117 7.00 -2.26 25.55
CA ARG A 117 6.48 -0.96 25.08
C ARG A 117 5.76 -1.07 23.73
N ALA A 118 5.99 -2.14 22.97
CA ALA A 118 5.34 -2.33 21.69
C ALA A 118 3.92 -2.86 21.86
N VAL A 119 2.94 -2.03 21.57
CA VAL A 119 1.53 -2.45 21.48
C VAL A 119 1.21 -2.71 20.02
N CYS A 120 0.89 -3.96 19.69
CA CYS A 120 0.56 -4.38 18.33
C CYS A 120 -0.92 -4.75 18.24
N THR A 121 -1.64 -4.11 17.33
CA THR A 121 -3.06 -4.39 17.06
C THR A 121 -3.23 -4.84 15.61
N ALA A 122 -3.96 -5.93 15.40
CA ALA A 122 -4.34 -6.38 14.07
C ALA A 122 -5.77 -5.92 13.76
N HIS A 123 -5.95 -5.22 12.64
CA HIS A 123 -7.25 -4.75 12.17
C HIS A 123 -7.71 -5.60 10.99
N ARG A 124 -8.73 -6.44 11.20
CA ARG A 124 -9.26 -7.35 10.16
C ARG A 124 -9.75 -6.59 8.93
N ASP A 125 -10.33 -5.42 9.13
CA ASP A 125 -10.91 -4.60 8.05
C ASP A 125 -9.85 -3.99 7.12
N TRP A 126 -8.57 -4.02 7.54
CA TRP A 126 -7.44 -3.55 6.74
C TRP A 126 -6.70 -4.68 6.02
N ALA A 127 -7.19 -5.92 6.15
CA ALA A 127 -6.54 -7.06 5.52
C ALA A 127 -6.86 -7.11 4.03
N ASP A 128 -5.83 -7.27 3.21
CA ASP A 128 -5.98 -7.51 1.78
C ASP A 128 -6.67 -8.85 1.49
N TYR A 129 -7.43 -8.90 0.40
CA TYR A 129 -7.93 -10.15 -0.16
C TYR A 129 -6.85 -10.79 -1.03
N LEU A 130 -6.42 -11.98 -0.66
CA LEU A 130 -5.44 -12.74 -1.42
C LEU A 130 -6.11 -13.89 -2.18
N TYR A 131 -5.95 -13.91 -3.50
CA TYR A 131 -6.48 -14.93 -4.38
C TYR A 131 -5.36 -15.63 -5.13
N MET A 132 -5.51 -16.95 -5.34
CA MET A 132 -4.64 -17.68 -6.26
C MET A 132 -5.02 -17.34 -7.70
N LEU A 133 -4.03 -17.08 -8.55
CA LEU A 133 -4.27 -16.70 -9.96
C LEU A 133 -5.07 -17.76 -10.72
N ASP A 134 -4.78 -19.05 -10.48
CA ASP A 134 -5.50 -20.14 -11.14
C ASP A 134 -6.96 -20.25 -10.72
N ASP A 135 -7.28 -19.88 -9.47
CA ASP A 135 -8.65 -19.78 -9.02
C ASP A 135 -9.42 -18.67 -9.79
N LEU A 136 -8.76 -17.54 -10.03
CA LEU A 136 -9.37 -16.41 -10.75
C LEU A 136 -9.50 -16.67 -12.27
N LYS A 137 -8.61 -17.48 -12.84
CA LYS A 137 -8.68 -17.83 -14.28
C LYS A 137 -9.88 -18.71 -14.61
N THR A 138 -10.21 -19.66 -13.76
CA THR A 138 -11.14 -20.75 -14.08
C THR A 138 -12.30 -20.91 -13.11
N PHE A 139 -12.25 -20.28 -11.94
CA PHE A 139 -13.23 -20.43 -10.86
C PHE A 139 -13.58 -21.88 -10.55
N PRO A 140 -12.61 -22.75 -10.19
CA PRO A 140 -12.82 -24.19 -10.08
C PRO A 140 -13.63 -24.57 -8.83
N GLY A 141 -14.40 -25.67 -8.95
CA GLY A 141 -15.10 -26.29 -7.82
C GLY A 141 -16.35 -25.58 -7.35
N LYS A 142 -16.96 -26.12 -6.29
CA LYS A 142 -18.26 -25.66 -5.74
C LYS A 142 -18.19 -24.26 -5.14
N ARG A 143 -17.06 -23.90 -4.53
CA ARG A 143 -16.87 -22.60 -3.85
C ARG A 143 -17.04 -21.40 -4.79
N PHE A 144 -16.76 -21.59 -6.09
CA PHE A 144 -16.86 -20.54 -7.10
C PHE A 144 -18.10 -20.66 -7.99
N HIS A 145 -19.11 -21.45 -7.58
CA HIS A 145 -20.32 -21.63 -8.37
C HIS A 145 -21.05 -20.28 -8.62
N GLY A 146 -21.14 -19.44 -7.58
CA GLY A 146 -21.74 -18.11 -7.69
C GLY A 146 -21.02 -17.24 -8.72
N GLN A 147 -19.69 -17.17 -8.66
CA GLN A 147 -18.87 -16.38 -9.58
C GLN A 147 -19.03 -16.83 -11.04
N ARG A 148 -19.03 -18.16 -11.28
CA ARG A 148 -19.33 -18.70 -12.64
C ARG A 148 -20.72 -18.32 -13.12
N ASN A 149 -21.73 -18.35 -12.26
CA ASN A 149 -23.08 -17.94 -12.62
C ASN A 149 -23.16 -16.46 -13.00
N HIS A 150 -22.49 -15.58 -12.24
CA HIS A 150 -22.38 -14.15 -12.57
C HIS A 150 -21.69 -13.94 -13.92
N LEU A 151 -20.57 -14.63 -14.15
CA LEU A 151 -19.84 -14.55 -15.42
C LEU A 151 -20.67 -15.04 -16.60
N ASN A 152 -21.34 -16.19 -16.47
CA ASN A 152 -22.20 -16.73 -17.50
C ASN A 152 -23.39 -15.80 -17.81
N ARG A 153 -23.98 -15.21 -16.79
CA ARG A 153 -25.04 -14.21 -16.94
C ARG A 153 -24.53 -12.97 -17.68
N PHE A 154 -23.34 -12.46 -17.29
CA PHE A 154 -22.73 -11.32 -17.96
C PHE A 154 -22.57 -11.56 -19.46
N TYR A 155 -21.99 -12.69 -19.86
CA TYR A 155 -21.81 -13.01 -21.28
C TYR A 155 -23.11 -13.23 -22.03
N LYS A 156 -24.14 -13.77 -21.36
CA LYS A 156 -25.48 -13.93 -21.94
C LYS A 156 -26.13 -12.57 -22.20
N ASP A 157 -26.03 -11.65 -21.22
CA ASP A 157 -26.66 -10.33 -21.29
C ASP A 157 -25.82 -9.36 -22.19
N ASN A 158 -24.55 -9.66 -22.43
CA ASN A 158 -23.60 -8.84 -23.20
C ASN A 158 -22.86 -9.66 -24.28
N PRO A 159 -23.54 -10.20 -25.30
CA PRO A 159 -22.93 -11.14 -26.26
C PRO A 159 -21.81 -10.52 -27.13
N GLY A 160 -21.72 -9.18 -27.20
CA GLY A 160 -20.67 -8.46 -27.91
C GLY A 160 -19.49 -8.01 -27.04
N SER A 161 -19.50 -8.35 -25.75
CA SER A 161 -18.44 -7.93 -24.84
C SER A 161 -17.10 -8.57 -25.19
N ARG A 162 -16.03 -7.78 -25.11
CA ARG A 162 -14.68 -8.25 -25.32
C ARG A 162 -13.72 -7.56 -24.37
N TYR A 163 -12.70 -8.27 -23.94
CA TYR A 163 -11.57 -7.69 -23.23
C TYR A 163 -10.67 -6.93 -24.21
N VAL A 164 -10.39 -5.68 -23.91
CA VAL A 164 -9.48 -4.84 -24.71
C VAL A 164 -8.43 -4.27 -23.75
N PRO A 165 -7.13 -4.57 -23.95
CA PRO A 165 -6.08 -3.94 -23.18
C PRO A 165 -6.09 -2.41 -23.38
N ILE A 166 -5.95 -1.65 -22.29
CA ILE A 166 -5.76 -0.20 -22.39
C ILE A 166 -4.31 0.05 -22.82
N THR A 167 -4.14 0.74 -23.93
CA THR A 167 -2.84 1.17 -24.46
C THR A 167 -2.80 2.69 -24.56
N TRP A 168 -1.63 3.25 -24.87
CA TRP A 168 -1.48 4.68 -25.10
C TRP A 168 -2.37 5.21 -26.24
N ASP A 169 -2.77 4.35 -27.14
CA ASP A 169 -3.65 4.67 -28.29
C ASP A 169 -5.14 4.64 -27.91
N THR A 170 -5.49 4.28 -26.67
CA THR A 170 -6.89 4.20 -26.19
C THR A 170 -7.22 5.14 -25.02
N PRO A 171 -6.69 6.37 -24.93
CA PRO A 171 -6.89 7.25 -23.78
C PRO A 171 -8.34 7.69 -23.57
N VAL A 172 -9.13 7.77 -24.64
CA VAL A 172 -10.56 8.18 -24.59
C VAL A 172 -11.42 7.17 -23.85
N SER A 173 -11.10 5.88 -23.92
CA SER A 173 -11.83 4.83 -23.23
C SER A 173 -11.64 4.90 -21.72
N TYR A 174 -10.46 5.31 -21.24
CA TYR A 174 -10.18 5.45 -19.81
C TYR A 174 -10.94 6.63 -19.17
N THR A 175 -10.97 7.77 -19.83
CA THR A 175 -11.73 8.95 -19.34
C THR A 175 -13.24 8.66 -19.30
N HIS A 176 -13.74 7.84 -20.22
CA HIS A 176 -15.13 7.44 -20.27
C HIS A 176 -15.51 6.46 -19.13
N LEU A 177 -14.66 5.48 -18.83
CA LEU A 177 -14.81 4.59 -17.68
C LEU A 177 -14.86 5.35 -16.36
N ARG A 178 -13.95 6.29 -16.15
CA ARG A 178 -13.91 7.12 -14.95
C ARG A 178 -15.14 8.00 -14.76
N ALA A 179 -15.73 8.48 -15.85
CA ALA A 179 -16.97 9.26 -15.80
C ALA A 179 -18.20 8.41 -15.38
N HIS A 180 -18.15 7.09 -15.55
CA HIS A 180 -19.21 6.18 -15.12
C HIS A 180 -19.06 5.73 -13.66
N GLU A 181 -17.85 5.58 -13.15
CA GLU A 181 -17.62 5.21 -11.74
C GLU A 181 -18.01 6.33 -10.76
N THR A 182 -17.82 7.57 -11.11
CA THR A 182 -18.18 8.71 -10.26
C THR A 182 -19.69 9.01 -10.21
N ARG A 183 -20.52 8.29 -10.95
CA ARG A 183 -21.97 8.50 -11.02
C ARG A 183 -22.78 7.67 -10.02
N HIS A 184 -22.14 6.75 -9.29
CA HIS A 184 -22.80 5.88 -8.29
C HIS A 184 -22.62 6.33 -6.83
N ASP A 185 -21.85 7.38 -6.58
CA ASP A 185 -21.57 7.91 -5.24
C ASP A 185 -22.30 9.25 -4.94
N LEU A 186 -23.48 9.47 -5.58
CA LEU A 186 -24.36 10.60 -5.27
C LEU A 186 -25.74 10.10 -4.84
#